data_20e02f26175b5de886b4e6cb3e82322b
#
_entry.id   20e02f26175b5de886b4e6cb3e82322b
#
_cell.length_a   1.000
_cell.length_b   1.000
_cell.length_c   1.000
_cell.angle_alpha   90.00
_cell.angle_beta   90.00
_cell.angle_gamma   90.00
#
_symmetry.space_group_name_H-M   'P 1'
#
loop_
_entity.id
_entity.type
_entity.pdbx_description
1 polymer ?
#
loop_
_entity_poly.entity_id
_entity_poly.type
_entity_poly.pdbx_seq_one_letter_code
_entity_poly.pdbx_strand_id
1 'polypeptide(L)'
;MKRSFRLLVVSLGVVAADAAETRPASRPDAPPFSVVERTIPEMRAAMEQRRVSSRELVLQYLSRIALYEDKLNAAMTVNPHALEEAEARDRERALGKVRGPLHGIPIALKDNIHTTDMPTTGGALAFDGLVPPYEASLVKNLRDAGAVIIAKTVLTELANWVASGMPANYSALKGYGMNPYDPRRDPREATFDGRPVLSTGGSSSGIGTSANFWAANVGTETSGSILSPSNQNMLAGIKPTVGRVSRHGVIPITADQDTPGPMARTVTDAAILLGALEGAAPDPDDDATRRCPPPAGRDYTRFLNAKGLQGARIGVPRAFFYEKATPPGAKEARGGLSPDQGKVMAEAIEVLKQQGATVVDPADIPSVVATDAKSNFLNWQTCAGLDNAKGKDADCSIVFKYGMKRDFNSWLTSLGAKAPVKTLTELRQWNVAHQKAGAIKYGQALLDVSDEMDVRADRVRYEADREKDVLLSGAQGIDAVMKDQKLDALLFPGGSGAAIAAKPGYPTVIVPFGLAPNAPQSLATPGPPFPDGFAARPSPFGVSFTGLACSEPRLIELAYAFEQATKRRVPPPSAP
;
A
#
# COMPACT_ATOMS: atom_id res chain seq x y z
N MET A 1 52.94 55.35 37.52
CA MET A 1 53.81 54.26 37.07
C MET A 1 52.96 53.30 36.19
N LYS A 2 53.11 53.42 34.89
CA LYS A 2 52.39 52.62 33.92
C LYS A 2 53.26 51.44 33.51
N ARG A 3 52.81 50.20 33.73
CA ARG A 3 53.45 48.98 33.21
C ARG A 3 52.66 48.46 32.00
N SER A 4 53.30 48.53 30.85
CA SER A 4 52.81 47.99 29.60
C SER A 4 53.05 46.48 29.56
N PHE A 5 51.99 45.71 29.31
CA PHE A 5 52.08 44.28 29.00
C PHE A 5 52.08 44.12 27.46
N ARG A 6 53.13 43.59 26.88
CA ARG A 6 53.21 43.19 25.48
C ARG A 6 52.65 41.74 25.38
N LEU A 7 51.58 41.59 24.61
CA LEU A 7 51.07 40.30 24.20
C LEU A 7 51.85 39.77 22.99
N LEU A 8 52.47 38.62 23.15
CA LEU A 8 53.12 37.88 22.08
C LEU A 8 52.05 37.00 21.39
N VAL A 9 51.68 37.33 20.16
CA VAL A 9 50.78 36.48 19.37
C VAL A 9 51.63 35.48 18.61
N VAL A 10 51.54 34.20 18.99
CA VAL A 10 52.11 33.09 18.23
C VAL A 10 51.05 32.58 17.30
N SER A 11 51.14 32.84 16.01
CA SER A 11 50.30 32.29 14.97
C SER A 11 50.73 30.87 14.63
N LEU A 12 49.99 29.89 15.12
CA LEU A 12 50.07 28.52 14.59
C LEU A 12 49.28 28.48 13.28
N GLY A 13 49.94 28.40 12.16
CA GLY A 13 49.36 28.11 10.87
C GLY A 13 48.95 26.62 10.82
N VAL A 14 47.65 26.34 10.94
CA VAL A 14 47.10 25.04 10.58
C VAL A 14 46.99 24.98 9.08
N VAL A 15 47.87 24.24 8.43
CA VAL A 15 47.71 23.86 7.00
C VAL A 15 46.66 22.76 6.98
N ALA A 16 45.40 23.12 6.74
CA ALA A 16 44.38 22.18 6.35
C ALA A 16 44.68 21.72 4.90
N ALA A 17 45.20 20.51 4.76
CA ALA A 17 45.24 19.86 3.47
C ALA A 17 43.79 19.44 3.13
N ASP A 18 43.12 20.30 2.35
CA ASP A 18 41.91 19.95 1.63
C ASP A 18 42.25 18.83 0.63
N ALA A 19 41.95 17.57 1.02
CA ALA A 19 41.85 16.47 0.09
C ALA A 19 40.57 16.73 -0.76
N ALA A 20 40.70 17.60 -1.75
CA ALA A 20 39.70 17.71 -2.79
C ALA A 20 39.64 16.36 -3.50
N GLU A 21 38.66 15.52 -3.16
CA GLU A 21 38.27 14.37 -3.99
C GLU A 21 37.99 14.89 -5.39
N THR A 22 38.92 14.68 -6.31
CA THR A 22 38.73 14.99 -7.73
C THR A 22 37.64 14.10 -8.27
N ARG A 23 36.44 14.64 -8.37
CA ARG A 23 35.35 14.04 -9.14
C ARG A 23 35.87 13.73 -10.55
N PRO A 24 35.80 12.47 -11.05
CA PRO A 24 36.07 12.24 -12.46
C PRO A 24 35.07 13.08 -13.26
N ALA A 25 35.56 13.89 -14.18
CA ALA A 25 34.77 14.80 -15.00
C ALA A 25 33.60 14.00 -15.65
N SER A 26 32.37 14.37 -15.34
CA SER A 26 31.20 13.96 -16.10
C SER A 26 31.42 14.36 -17.56
N ARG A 27 31.02 13.50 -18.51
CA ARG A 27 31.00 13.88 -19.94
C ARG A 27 30.19 15.17 -20.06
N PRO A 28 30.76 16.24 -20.68
CA PRO A 28 30.17 17.58 -20.67
C PRO A 28 28.80 17.72 -21.34
N ASP A 29 28.35 16.71 -22.10
CA ASP A 29 27.17 16.79 -22.98
C ASP A 29 25.95 15.99 -22.56
N ALA A 30 25.97 15.28 -21.42
CA ALA A 30 24.79 14.57 -20.95
C ALA A 30 24.00 15.44 -19.95
N PRO A 31 22.65 15.59 -20.13
CA PRO A 31 21.86 16.33 -19.19
C PRO A 31 21.95 15.70 -17.78
N PRO A 32 21.86 16.50 -16.70
CA PRO A 32 21.86 15.99 -15.33
C PRO A 32 20.83 14.88 -15.15
N PHE A 33 21.18 13.83 -14.39
CA PHE A 33 20.23 12.78 -14.08
C PHE A 33 19.07 13.35 -13.25
N SER A 34 17.82 13.03 -13.64
CA SER A 34 16.61 13.40 -12.90
C SER A 34 15.94 12.14 -12.37
N VAL A 35 15.43 12.17 -11.13
CA VAL A 35 14.67 11.07 -10.51
C VAL A 35 13.23 10.96 -11.00
N VAL A 36 12.70 12.00 -11.70
CA VAL A 36 11.31 12.04 -12.14
C VAL A 36 11.02 10.91 -13.12
N GLU A 37 10.03 10.09 -12.79
CA GLU A 37 9.60 8.88 -13.53
C GLU A 37 10.72 7.84 -13.79
N ARG A 38 11.85 7.90 -13.07
CA ARG A 38 12.91 6.90 -13.23
C ARG A 38 12.59 5.63 -12.48
N THR A 39 12.85 4.52 -13.14
CA THR A 39 12.75 3.17 -12.58
C THR A 39 13.97 2.84 -11.71
N ILE A 40 13.83 1.85 -10.84
CA ILE A 40 14.94 1.32 -10.03
C ILE A 40 16.11 0.85 -10.93
N PRO A 41 15.89 0.08 -12.02
CA PRO A 41 16.97 -0.28 -12.96
C PRO A 41 17.69 0.92 -13.57
N GLU A 42 16.96 1.98 -13.97
CA GLU A 42 17.58 3.20 -14.53
C GLU A 42 18.44 3.95 -13.49
N MET A 43 17.97 4.07 -12.25
CA MET A 43 18.73 4.67 -11.15
C MET A 43 20.00 3.84 -10.85
N ARG A 44 19.89 2.52 -10.82
CA ARG A 44 21.05 1.62 -10.64
C ARG A 44 22.07 1.79 -11.76
N ALA A 45 21.64 1.74 -13.01
CA ALA A 45 22.52 1.94 -14.17
C ALA A 45 23.20 3.32 -14.14
N ALA A 46 22.49 4.35 -13.71
CA ALA A 46 23.07 5.69 -13.56
C ALA A 46 24.14 5.74 -12.45
N MET A 47 23.91 5.06 -11.31
CA MET A 47 24.92 4.94 -10.24
C MET A 47 26.14 4.12 -10.67
N GLU A 48 25.94 3.00 -11.37
CA GLU A 48 27.03 2.18 -11.92
C GLU A 48 27.89 2.96 -12.92
N GLN A 49 27.25 3.80 -13.74
CA GLN A 49 27.90 4.70 -14.69
C GLN A 49 28.46 5.99 -14.04
N ARG A 50 28.36 6.15 -12.73
CA ARG A 50 28.79 7.33 -11.96
C ARG A 50 28.15 8.65 -12.44
N ARG A 51 26.96 8.58 -13.03
CA ARG A 51 26.18 9.77 -13.44
C ARG A 51 25.41 10.39 -12.28
N VAL A 52 25.16 9.62 -11.24
CA VAL A 52 24.50 10.03 -10.01
C VAL A 52 24.99 9.14 -8.87
N SER A 53 25.07 9.67 -7.66
CA SER A 53 25.31 8.93 -6.42
C SER A 53 23.98 8.63 -5.69
N SER A 54 23.98 7.73 -4.72
CA SER A 54 22.85 7.51 -3.83
C SER A 54 22.47 8.78 -3.07
N ARG A 55 23.49 9.52 -2.59
CA ARG A 55 23.28 10.81 -1.92
C ARG A 55 22.58 11.83 -2.82
N GLU A 56 22.95 11.92 -4.10
CA GLU A 56 22.32 12.82 -5.06
C GLU A 56 20.88 12.38 -5.37
N LEU A 57 20.59 11.08 -5.45
CA LEU A 57 19.20 10.59 -5.57
C LEU A 57 18.35 11.03 -4.37
N VAL A 58 18.84 10.81 -3.14
CA VAL A 58 18.15 11.22 -1.92
C VAL A 58 17.94 12.74 -1.90
N LEU A 59 18.94 13.56 -2.26
CA LEU A 59 18.81 15.01 -2.34
C LEU A 59 17.71 15.44 -3.31
N GLN A 60 17.63 14.84 -4.50
CA GLN A 60 16.59 15.15 -5.47
C GLN A 60 15.19 14.80 -4.92
N TYR A 61 15.04 13.66 -4.26
CA TYR A 61 13.77 13.28 -3.64
C TYR A 61 13.39 14.20 -2.48
N LEU A 62 14.33 14.53 -1.59
CA LEU A 62 14.11 15.52 -0.51
C LEU A 62 13.73 16.90 -1.05
N SER A 63 14.33 17.32 -2.15
CA SER A 63 13.94 18.57 -2.83
C SER A 63 12.51 18.53 -3.35
N ARG A 64 12.08 17.39 -3.90
CA ARG A 64 10.68 17.21 -4.34
C ARG A 64 9.71 17.22 -3.17
N ILE A 65 10.06 16.56 -2.06
CA ILE A 65 9.28 16.64 -0.82
C ILE A 65 9.15 18.12 -0.40
N ALA A 66 10.27 18.86 -0.32
CA ALA A 66 10.24 20.27 0.08
C ALA A 66 9.39 21.16 -0.85
N LEU A 67 9.29 20.82 -2.15
CA LEU A 67 8.52 21.61 -3.12
C LEU A 67 7.02 21.31 -3.11
N TYR A 68 6.60 20.10 -2.76
CA TYR A 68 5.22 19.66 -2.99
C TYR A 68 4.52 19.10 -1.75
N GLU A 69 5.23 18.87 -0.62
CA GLU A 69 4.63 18.26 0.59
C GLU A 69 3.49 19.10 1.15
N ASP A 70 3.63 20.43 1.20
CA ASP A 70 2.57 21.34 1.68
C ASP A 70 1.27 21.20 0.89
N LYS A 71 1.36 20.80 -0.38
CA LYS A 71 0.21 20.59 -1.25
C LYS A 71 -0.35 19.18 -1.18
N LEU A 72 0.52 18.18 -0.96
CA LEU A 72 0.15 16.77 -1.10
C LEU A 72 0.00 16.03 0.24
N ASN A 73 0.74 16.45 1.26
CA ASN A 73 0.75 15.82 2.58
C ASN A 73 0.94 14.30 2.48
N ALA A 74 2.07 13.87 1.90
CA ALA A 74 2.38 12.47 1.61
C ALA A 74 3.25 11.79 2.66
N ALA A 75 4.10 12.58 3.38
CA ALA A 75 5.05 12.08 4.35
C ALA A 75 4.55 12.27 5.79
N MET A 76 4.46 11.20 6.56
CA MET A 76 4.25 11.27 8.01
C MET A 76 5.50 11.80 8.70
N THR A 77 6.64 11.23 8.35
CA THR A 77 7.97 11.57 8.88
C THR A 77 9.00 11.39 7.78
N VAL A 78 9.87 12.38 7.57
CA VAL A 78 11.05 12.26 6.70
C VAL A 78 12.23 11.81 7.56
N ASN A 79 13.01 10.84 7.09
CA ASN A 79 14.15 10.31 7.81
C ASN A 79 15.27 11.37 7.91
N PRO A 80 15.61 11.86 9.10
CA PRO A 80 16.67 12.84 9.26
C PRO A 80 18.07 12.31 8.89
N HIS A 81 18.26 10.98 8.86
CA HIS A 81 19.51 10.31 8.55
C HIS A 81 19.60 9.79 7.10
N ALA A 82 18.61 10.08 6.25
CA ALA A 82 18.57 9.54 4.88
C ALA A 82 19.81 9.87 4.04
N LEU A 83 20.38 11.06 4.21
CA LEU A 83 21.61 11.47 3.53
C LEU A 83 22.84 10.70 4.03
N GLU A 84 22.95 10.49 5.33
CA GLU A 84 24.05 9.73 5.95
C GLU A 84 24.00 8.25 5.52
N GLU A 85 22.79 7.67 5.50
CA GLU A 85 22.56 6.31 4.99
C GLU A 85 22.97 6.20 3.52
N ALA A 86 22.58 7.18 2.68
CA ALA A 86 22.93 7.21 1.27
C ALA A 86 24.44 7.32 1.05
N GLU A 87 25.13 8.19 1.79
CA GLU A 87 26.60 8.29 1.76
C GLU A 87 27.29 6.98 2.16
N ALA A 88 26.73 6.26 3.14
CA ALA A 88 27.24 4.95 3.52
C ALA A 88 27.10 3.95 2.35
N ARG A 89 25.98 3.98 1.60
CA ARG A 89 25.82 3.15 0.39
C ARG A 89 26.80 3.55 -0.72
N ASP A 90 27.05 4.83 -0.92
CA ASP A 90 28.06 5.31 -1.88
C ASP A 90 29.46 4.82 -1.53
N ARG A 91 29.85 4.89 -0.24
CA ARG A 91 31.14 4.35 0.23
C ARG A 91 31.24 2.84 0.02
N GLU A 92 30.19 2.08 0.31
CA GLU A 92 30.13 0.63 0.04
C GLU A 92 30.29 0.31 -1.45
N ARG A 93 29.60 1.08 -2.33
CA ARG A 93 29.73 0.94 -3.79
C ARG A 93 31.15 1.22 -4.26
N ALA A 94 31.79 2.27 -3.74
CA ALA A 94 33.18 2.60 -4.09
C ALA A 94 34.16 1.47 -3.74
N LEU A 95 33.85 0.67 -2.70
CA LEU A 95 34.59 -0.52 -2.28
C LEU A 95 34.17 -1.81 -3.01
N GLY A 96 33.27 -1.73 -4.02
CA GLY A 96 32.73 -2.89 -4.72
C GLY A 96 31.70 -3.71 -3.92
N LYS A 97 31.24 -3.20 -2.76
CA LYS A 97 30.31 -3.91 -1.87
C LYS A 97 28.84 -3.53 -2.17
N VAL A 98 28.34 -3.86 -3.36
CA VAL A 98 26.93 -3.67 -3.71
C VAL A 98 26.11 -4.81 -3.14
N ARG A 99 25.14 -4.50 -2.26
CA ARG A 99 24.35 -5.51 -1.52
C ARG A 99 23.26 -6.19 -2.36
N GLY A 100 22.69 -5.46 -3.34
CA GLY A 100 21.59 -6.00 -4.16
C GLY A 100 20.93 -4.92 -5.03
N PRO A 101 19.77 -5.22 -5.63
CA PRO A 101 19.11 -4.30 -6.58
C PRO A 101 18.56 -3.03 -5.93
N LEU A 102 18.42 -2.97 -4.61
CA LEU A 102 17.99 -1.76 -3.88
C LEU A 102 19.16 -0.98 -3.26
N HIS A 103 20.41 -1.36 -3.52
CA HIS A 103 21.56 -0.69 -2.92
C HIS A 103 21.63 0.79 -3.28
N GLY A 104 21.38 1.66 -2.30
CA GLY A 104 21.35 3.12 -2.45
C GLY A 104 20.06 3.68 -3.03
N ILE A 105 19.00 2.88 -3.15
CA ILE A 105 17.69 3.30 -3.65
C ILE A 105 16.80 3.77 -2.51
N PRO A 106 16.21 4.99 -2.56
CA PRO A 106 15.32 5.50 -1.53
C PRO A 106 13.93 4.86 -1.59
N ILE A 107 13.53 4.23 -0.48
CA ILE A 107 12.23 3.55 -0.29
C ILE A 107 11.51 4.17 0.90
N ALA A 108 10.19 4.39 0.77
CA ALA A 108 9.35 4.81 1.88
C ALA A 108 8.51 3.65 2.46
N LEU A 109 8.10 3.79 3.71
CA LEU A 109 7.33 2.78 4.43
C LEU A 109 6.02 3.36 4.96
N LYS A 110 4.91 2.64 4.85
CA LYS A 110 3.67 3.02 5.53
C LYS A 110 3.91 3.17 7.03
N ASP A 111 3.30 4.16 7.65
CA ASP A 111 3.57 4.49 9.06
C ASP A 111 2.96 3.52 10.09
N ASN A 112 2.56 2.35 9.66
CA ASN A 112 2.26 1.22 10.53
C ASN A 112 3.35 0.13 10.53
N ILE A 113 4.49 0.36 9.86
CA ILE A 113 5.63 -0.56 9.76
C ILE A 113 6.74 -0.05 10.69
N HIS A 114 7.18 -0.86 11.63
CA HIS A 114 8.17 -0.50 12.64
C HIS A 114 9.53 -0.15 12.04
N THR A 115 10.07 0.97 12.50
CA THR A 115 11.49 1.31 12.39
C THR A 115 12.01 1.73 13.77
N THR A 116 13.29 1.55 14.06
CA THR A 116 13.89 1.91 15.37
C THR A 116 14.51 3.30 15.37
N ASP A 117 14.49 4.00 14.26
CA ASP A 117 15.08 5.32 14.02
C ASP A 117 14.05 6.41 13.70
N MET A 118 12.80 6.03 13.46
CA MET A 118 11.69 6.96 13.24
C MET A 118 10.45 6.51 14.01
N PRO A 119 9.54 7.42 14.35
CA PRO A 119 8.24 7.07 14.91
C PRO A 119 7.44 6.13 14.00
N THR A 120 6.62 5.28 14.61
CA THR A 120 5.62 4.45 13.96
C THR A 120 4.32 4.64 14.72
N THR A 121 3.41 5.42 14.14
CA THR A 121 2.25 5.94 14.87
C THR A 121 0.91 5.34 14.43
N GLY A 122 0.90 4.68 13.26
CA GLY A 122 -0.38 4.29 12.64
C GLY A 122 -1.29 5.49 12.35
N GLY A 123 -0.77 6.73 12.40
CA GLY A 123 -1.52 7.97 12.26
C GLY A 123 -2.36 8.35 13.49
N ALA A 124 -2.36 7.54 14.55
CA ALA A 124 -3.17 7.75 15.75
C ALA A 124 -2.46 8.68 16.74
N LEU A 125 -3.19 9.67 17.26
CA LEU A 125 -2.67 10.67 18.20
C LEU A 125 -2.09 10.04 19.48
N ALA A 126 -2.65 8.91 19.94
CA ALA A 126 -2.16 8.18 21.09
C ALA A 126 -0.74 7.61 20.92
N PHE A 127 -0.27 7.47 19.71
CA PHE A 127 1.07 6.93 19.39
C PHE A 127 2.02 8.00 18.84
N ASP A 128 1.70 9.27 18.99
CA ASP A 128 2.58 10.37 18.57
C ASP A 128 3.97 10.22 19.20
N GLY A 129 5.02 10.28 18.36
CA GLY A 129 6.41 10.10 18.78
C GLY A 129 6.80 8.67 19.20
N LEU A 130 5.95 7.66 19.07
CA LEU A 130 6.28 6.28 19.42
C LEU A 130 7.36 5.71 18.51
N VAL A 131 8.57 5.54 19.02
CA VAL A 131 9.65 4.76 18.39
C VAL A 131 9.60 3.35 18.96
N PRO A 132 9.26 2.33 18.14
CA PRO A 132 9.17 0.94 18.58
C PRO A 132 10.50 0.39 19.11
N PRO A 133 10.48 -0.59 20.03
CA PRO A 133 11.71 -1.18 20.59
C PRO A 133 12.42 -2.16 19.64
N TYR A 134 11.80 -2.52 18.52
CA TYR A 134 12.33 -3.44 17.51
C TYR A 134 11.89 -3.03 16.10
N GLU A 135 12.70 -3.43 15.13
CA GLU A 135 12.46 -3.17 13.71
C GLU A 135 11.61 -4.29 13.07
N ALA A 136 10.75 -3.96 12.13
CA ALA A 136 10.01 -4.96 11.37
C ALA A 136 10.96 -5.83 10.54
N SER A 137 10.69 -7.15 10.45
CA SER A 137 11.52 -8.08 9.68
C SER A 137 11.69 -7.65 8.22
N LEU A 138 10.64 -7.13 7.60
CA LEU A 138 10.70 -6.61 6.23
C LEU A 138 11.61 -5.38 6.09
N VAL A 139 11.73 -4.54 7.12
CA VAL A 139 12.62 -3.36 7.11
C VAL A 139 14.06 -3.79 7.23
N LYS A 140 14.35 -4.76 8.10
CA LYS A 140 15.67 -5.38 8.18
C LYS A 140 16.10 -5.95 6.82
N ASN A 141 15.20 -6.68 6.14
CA ASN A 141 15.46 -7.22 4.81
C ASN A 141 15.78 -6.12 3.79
N LEU A 142 15.04 -4.99 3.81
CA LEU A 142 15.30 -3.83 2.94
C LEU A 142 16.67 -3.21 3.20
N ARG A 143 17.04 -3.02 4.48
CA ARG A 143 18.35 -2.48 4.88
C ARG A 143 19.49 -3.43 4.48
N ASP A 144 19.29 -4.74 4.63
CA ASP A 144 20.23 -5.76 4.19
C ASP A 144 20.38 -5.77 2.65
N ALA A 145 19.33 -5.49 1.90
CA ALA A 145 19.36 -5.27 0.45
C ALA A 145 19.99 -3.91 0.05
N GLY A 146 20.34 -3.06 1.01
CA GLY A 146 21.01 -1.79 0.83
C GLY A 146 20.09 -0.61 0.53
N ALA A 147 18.76 -0.74 0.70
CA ALA A 147 17.84 0.37 0.57
C ALA A 147 18.13 1.50 1.57
N VAL A 148 17.82 2.73 1.20
CA VAL A 148 17.77 3.89 2.09
C VAL A 148 16.31 4.10 2.47
N ILE A 149 15.99 4.08 3.75
CA ILE A 149 14.64 4.36 4.20
C ILE A 149 14.46 5.88 4.28
N ILE A 150 13.81 6.47 3.28
CA ILE A 150 13.74 7.94 3.15
C ILE A 150 12.63 8.58 4.00
N ALA A 151 11.51 7.89 4.19
CA ALA A 151 10.35 8.44 4.89
C ALA A 151 9.38 7.36 5.39
N LYS A 152 8.53 7.75 6.37
CA LYS A 152 7.26 7.08 6.69
C LYS A 152 6.16 7.81 5.93
N THR A 153 5.25 7.07 5.26
CA THR A 153 4.15 7.69 4.50
C THR A 153 2.92 7.89 5.37
N VAL A 154 2.12 8.92 5.05
CA VAL A 154 0.78 9.05 5.61
C VAL A 154 -0.05 7.79 5.33
N LEU A 155 -1.12 7.62 6.09
CA LEU A 155 -2.03 6.49 5.97
C LEU A 155 -3.41 6.89 6.48
N THR A 156 -4.43 6.09 6.21
CA THR A 156 -5.67 6.20 6.97
C THR A 156 -5.43 5.61 8.36
N GLU A 157 -5.80 6.35 9.40
CA GLU A 157 -5.52 6.04 10.80
C GLU A 157 -5.83 4.59 11.15
N LEU A 158 -4.87 3.91 11.80
CA LEU A 158 -4.89 2.48 12.15
C LEU A 158 -5.40 1.59 11.00
N ALA A 159 -4.86 1.84 9.80
CA ALA A 159 -5.17 1.11 8.57
C ALA A 159 -6.67 1.14 8.18
N ASN A 160 -7.39 2.21 8.55
CA ASN A 160 -8.82 2.44 8.30
C ASN A 160 -9.76 1.58 9.20
N TRP A 161 -9.29 1.10 10.34
CA TRP A 161 -10.13 0.31 11.26
C TRP A 161 -10.47 1.09 12.55
N VAL A 162 -10.63 2.42 12.46
CA VAL A 162 -11.07 3.30 13.56
C VAL A 162 -12.56 3.58 13.47
N ALA A 163 -13.02 4.08 12.32
CA ALA A 163 -14.41 4.48 12.11
C ALA A 163 -14.85 4.24 10.67
N SER A 164 -16.13 3.93 10.47
CA SER A 164 -16.74 3.86 9.16
C SER A 164 -16.82 5.26 8.52
N GLY A 165 -16.63 5.35 7.19
CA GLY A 165 -16.73 6.62 6.45
C GLY A 165 -15.56 7.57 6.61
N MET A 166 -14.49 7.18 7.28
CA MET A 166 -13.27 7.97 7.39
C MET A 166 -12.62 8.10 6.00
N PRO A 167 -12.24 9.33 5.57
CA PRO A 167 -11.60 9.52 4.27
C PRO A 167 -10.26 8.81 4.18
N ALA A 168 -9.97 8.23 3.00
CA ALA A 168 -8.67 7.60 2.74
C ALA A 168 -7.53 8.60 2.97
N ASN A 169 -6.45 8.12 3.61
CA ASN A 169 -5.28 8.89 4.04
C ASN A 169 -5.60 10.07 4.99
N TYR A 170 -6.72 9.99 5.72
CA TYR A 170 -6.93 10.85 6.88
C TYR A 170 -6.36 10.20 8.15
N SER A 171 -5.71 10.99 8.96
CA SER A 171 -5.28 10.60 10.31
C SER A 171 -5.32 11.79 11.27
N ALA A 172 -5.49 11.52 12.57
CA ALA A 172 -5.51 12.56 13.58
C ALA A 172 -4.19 13.35 13.66
N LEU A 173 -3.06 12.71 13.36
CA LEU A 173 -1.73 13.34 13.40
C LEU A 173 -1.41 14.23 12.19
N LYS A 174 -1.89 13.87 11.00
CA LYS A 174 -1.47 14.56 9.75
C LYS A 174 -2.62 15.17 8.95
N GLY A 175 -3.88 14.92 9.34
CA GLY A 175 -5.02 15.36 8.55
C GLY A 175 -5.13 14.55 7.25
N TYR A 176 -5.39 15.22 6.12
CA TYR A 176 -5.70 14.58 4.84
C TYR A 176 -4.49 14.53 3.92
N GLY A 177 -4.15 13.34 3.42
CA GLY A 177 -3.33 13.21 2.22
C GLY A 177 -4.13 13.60 0.99
N MET A 178 -3.51 14.32 0.04
CA MET A 178 -4.15 14.86 -1.15
C MET A 178 -3.73 14.10 -2.40
N ASN A 179 -4.68 13.68 -3.23
CA ASN A 179 -4.37 12.92 -4.45
C ASN A 179 -3.63 13.80 -5.46
N PRO A 180 -2.44 13.41 -5.97
CA PRO A 180 -1.65 14.25 -6.86
C PRO A 180 -2.26 14.43 -8.26
N TYR A 181 -3.28 13.66 -8.64
CA TYR A 181 -4.04 13.88 -9.87
C TYR A 181 -5.07 15.00 -9.74
N ASP A 182 -5.65 15.20 -8.53
CA ASP A 182 -6.46 16.36 -8.19
C ASP A 182 -6.36 16.68 -6.70
N PRO A 183 -5.38 17.50 -6.28
CA PRO A 183 -5.13 17.80 -4.86
C PRO A 183 -6.06 18.89 -4.30
N ARG A 184 -7.09 19.30 -5.05
CA ARG A 184 -8.05 20.27 -4.55
C ARG A 184 -8.93 19.64 -3.48
N ARG A 185 -9.43 20.48 -2.57
CA ARG A 185 -10.41 20.07 -1.57
C ARG A 185 -11.78 19.87 -2.22
N ASP A 186 -12.54 18.95 -1.67
CA ASP A 186 -13.93 18.73 -2.09
C ASP A 186 -14.76 19.99 -1.79
N PRO A 187 -15.37 20.63 -2.80
CA PRO A 187 -16.10 21.87 -2.62
C PRO A 187 -17.54 21.69 -2.12
N ARG A 188 -18.02 20.45 -1.95
CA ARG A 188 -19.40 20.17 -1.57
C ARG A 188 -19.60 20.40 -0.07
N GLU A 189 -20.65 21.13 0.33
CA GLU A 189 -20.94 21.39 1.74
C GLU A 189 -21.11 20.11 2.57
N ALA A 190 -21.82 19.12 2.04
CA ALA A 190 -22.06 17.84 2.73
C ALA A 190 -20.78 17.08 3.07
N THR A 191 -19.65 17.40 2.41
CA THR A 191 -18.35 16.77 2.60
C THR A 191 -17.25 17.79 2.94
N PHE A 192 -17.62 19.03 3.24
CA PHE A 192 -16.69 20.13 3.50
C PHE A 192 -16.00 19.99 4.86
N ASP A 193 -15.16 18.97 4.96
CA ASP A 193 -14.33 18.70 6.14
C ASP A 193 -12.82 18.85 5.86
N GLY A 194 -12.48 19.22 4.64
CA GLY A 194 -11.10 19.39 4.16
C GLY A 194 -10.54 18.20 3.36
N ARG A 195 -11.36 17.15 3.13
CA ARG A 195 -10.93 15.99 2.34
C ARG A 195 -10.63 16.36 0.88
N PRO A 196 -9.79 15.58 0.17
CA PRO A 196 -9.56 15.82 -1.26
C PRO A 196 -10.80 15.50 -2.09
N VAL A 197 -10.97 16.24 -3.21
CA VAL A 197 -12.02 15.98 -4.21
C VAL A 197 -11.84 14.63 -4.89
N LEU A 198 -10.62 14.19 -5.08
CA LEU A 198 -10.27 12.87 -5.59
C LEU A 198 -9.69 12.02 -4.45
N SER A 199 -10.34 10.88 -4.18
CA SER A 199 -9.86 9.94 -3.16
C SER A 199 -8.43 9.47 -3.44
N THR A 200 -7.67 9.25 -2.40
CA THR A 200 -6.33 8.63 -2.48
C THR A 200 -6.38 7.10 -2.50
N GLY A 201 -7.56 6.51 -2.42
CA GLY A 201 -7.78 5.07 -2.48
C GLY A 201 -7.99 4.42 -1.11
N GLY A 202 -7.11 3.54 -0.70
CA GLY A 202 -7.21 2.80 0.55
C GLY A 202 -6.35 3.37 1.67
N SER A 203 -6.01 2.54 2.67
CA SER A 203 -5.31 3.02 3.85
C SER A 203 -3.79 3.19 3.66
N SER A 204 -3.17 2.56 2.68
CA SER A 204 -1.78 2.89 2.33
C SER A 204 -1.75 4.14 1.45
N SER A 205 -0.63 4.85 1.42
CA SER A 205 -0.49 6.03 0.58
C SER A 205 0.29 5.73 -0.70
N GLY A 206 -0.33 5.99 -1.86
CA GLY A 206 0.35 6.04 -3.15
C GLY A 206 0.84 7.43 -3.54
N ILE A 207 0.50 8.47 -2.76
CA ILE A 207 0.70 9.88 -3.10
C ILE A 207 2.15 10.18 -3.45
N GLY A 208 3.07 9.91 -2.52
CA GLY A 208 4.48 10.27 -2.70
C GLY A 208 5.19 9.44 -3.77
N THR A 209 4.86 8.15 -3.94
CA THR A 209 5.40 7.34 -5.04
C THR A 209 4.93 7.87 -6.38
N SER A 210 3.65 8.23 -6.49
CA SER A 210 3.10 8.83 -7.71
C SER A 210 3.71 10.18 -8.03
N ALA A 211 3.95 11.02 -7.01
CA ALA A 211 4.55 12.36 -7.12
C ALA A 211 6.08 12.36 -7.20
N ASN A 212 6.73 11.20 -7.29
CA ASN A 212 8.19 11.09 -7.30
C ASN A 212 8.87 11.69 -6.06
N PHE A 213 8.37 11.39 -4.84
CA PHE A 213 9.02 11.74 -3.57
C PHE A 213 10.02 10.66 -3.11
N TRP A 214 9.93 9.49 -3.71
CA TRP A 214 10.79 8.31 -3.51
C TRP A 214 10.65 7.34 -4.68
N ALA A 215 11.52 6.34 -4.74
CA ALA A 215 11.52 5.38 -5.84
C ALA A 215 10.28 4.48 -5.83
N ALA A 216 9.94 3.95 -4.65
CA ALA A 216 8.78 3.11 -4.38
C ALA A 216 8.44 3.14 -2.89
N ASN A 217 7.29 2.61 -2.49
CA ASN A 217 6.95 2.45 -1.08
C ASN A 217 6.36 1.07 -0.75
N VAL A 218 6.44 0.72 0.53
CA VAL A 218 5.80 -0.47 1.07
C VAL A 218 4.49 -0.06 1.75
N GLY A 219 3.39 -0.62 1.26
CA GLY A 219 2.07 -0.55 1.88
C GLY A 219 1.76 -1.79 2.71
N THR A 220 0.59 -1.80 3.35
CA THR A 220 -0.01 -2.98 3.96
C THR A 220 -1.46 -3.08 3.55
N GLU A 221 -1.96 -4.29 3.37
CA GLU A 221 -3.35 -4.54 3.01
C GLU A 221 -3.96 -5.64 3.87
N THR A 222 -5.16 -5.35 4.37
CA THR A 222 -6.06 -6.33 4.97
C THR A 222 -7.19 -6.66 4.00
N SER A 223 -7.72 -5.59 3.30
CA SER A 223 -8.72 -5.71 2.23
C SER A 223 -8.73 -4.42 1.41
N GLY A 224 -7.96 -4.35 0.31
CA GLY A 224 -7.93 -3.22 -0.62
C GLY A 224 -6.89 -2.13 -0.34
N SER A 225 -6.14 -2.17 0.75
CA SER A 225 -5.28 -1.06 1.19
C SER A 225 -3.94 -0.90 0.44
N ILE A 226 -3.58 -1.79 -0.47
CA ILE A 226 -2.52 -1.65 -1.49
C ILE A 226 -3.15 -1.42 -2.85
N LEU A 227 -4.16 -2.24 -3.19
CA LEU A 227 -4.77 -2.24 -4.51
C LEU A 227 -5.53 -0.93 -4.81
N SER A 228 -6.37 -0.47 -3.87
CA SER A 228 -7.14 0.77 -4.07
C SER A 228 -6.26 2.02 -4.17
N PRO A 229 -5.25 2.26 -3.31
CA PRO A 229 -4.37 3.40 -3.50
C PRO A 229 -3.47 3.26 -4.72
N SER A 230 -3.04 2.06 -5.12
CA SER A 230 -2.34 1.87 -6.40
C SER A 230 -3.24 2.25 -7.57
N ASN A 231 -4.51 1.85 -7.56
CA ASN A 231 -5.51 2.25 -8.55
C ASN A 231 -5.63 3.79 -8.63
N GLN A 232 -5.84 4.46 -7.50
CA GLN A 232 -6.12 5.89 -7.43
C GLN A 232 -4.90 6.79 -7.67
N ASN A 233 -3.69 6.23 -7.70
CA ASN A 233 -2.44 6.97 -7.89
C ASN A 233 -1.63 6.50 -9.10
N MET A 234 -2.24 5.76 -10.04
CA MET A 234 -1.58 5.17 -11.22
C MET A 234 -0.28 4.44 -10.88
N LEU A 235 -0.34 3.51 -9.94
CA LEU A 235 0.79 2.69 -9.52
C LEU A 235 0.57 1.22 -9.86
N ALA A 236 1.65 0.52 -10.14
CA ALA A 236 1.73 -0.93 -10.05
C ALA A 236 1.82 -1.31 -8.56
N GLY A 237 0.91 -2.14 -8.10
CA GLY A 237 0.87 -2.63 -6.74
C GLY A 237 0.81 -4.14 -6.68
N ILE A 238 1.52 -4.74 -5.74
CA ILE A 238 1.41 -6.18 -5.47
C ILE A 238 0.89 -6.35 -4.05
N LYS A 239 -0.31 -6.89 -3.93
CA LYS A 239 -0.80 -7.45 -2.68
C LYS A 239 -0.36 -8.91 -2.67
N PRO A 240 0.65 -9.31 -1.90
CA PRO A 240 1.14 -10.69 -1.92
C PRO A 240 0.18 -11.66 -1.24
N THR A 241 0.42 -12.95 -1.41
CA THR A 241 -0.17 -13.98 -0.55
C THR A 241 0.15 -13.68 0.92
N VAL A 242 -0.83 -13.82 1.80
CA VAL A 242 -0.62 -13.65 3.25
C VAL A 242 0.48 -14.60 3.72
N GLY A 243 1.50 -14.04 4.37
CA GLY A 243 2.69 -14.77 4.82
C GLY A 243 3.86 -14.75 3.82
N ARG A 244 3.70 -14.31 2.57
CA ARG A 244 4.86 -14.16 1.68
C ARG A 244 5.86 -13.13 2.19
N VAL A 245 5.38 -12.03 2.75
CA VAL A 245 6.19 -11.04 3.47
C VAL A 245 5.81 -11.12 4.95
N SER A 246 6.78 -11.14 5.83
CA SER A 246 6.56 -11.15 7.28
C SER A 246 5.75 -9.93 7.74
N ARG A 247 4.84 -10.18 8.70
CA ARG A 247 4.03 -9.15 9.37
C ARG A 247 4.58 -8.77 10.74
N HIS A 248 5.69 -9.41 11.17
CA HIS A 248 6.34 -9.05 12.42
C HIS A 248 6.81 -7.58 12.38
N GLY A 249 6.39 -6.80 13.38
CA GLY A 249 6.65 -5.36 13.44
C GLY A 249 5.73 -4.52 12.54
N VAL A 250 4.55 -5.02 12.19
CA VAL A 250 3.48 -4.26 11.54
C VAL A 250 2.32 -4.08 12.50
N ILE A 251 1.81 -2.85 12.68
CA ILE A 251 0.59 -2.60 13.46
C ILE A 251 -0.58 -3.30 12.76
N PRO A 252 -1.24 -4.28 13.40
CA PRO A 252 -2.21 -5.15 12.74
C PRO A 252 -3.63 -4.58 12.73
N ILE A 253 -4.46 -5.09 11.78
CA ILE A 253 -5.90 -5.24 11.97
C ILE A 253 -6.17 -6.69 12.34
N THR A 254 -5.80 -7.63 11.47
CA THR A 254 -5.91 -9.07 11.74
C THR A 254 -4.83 -9.86 11.00
N ALA A 255 -4.15 -10.74 11.71
CA ALA A 255 -3.16 -11.65 11.15
C ALA A 255 -3.76 -12.62 10.10
N ASP A 256 -5.10 -12.77 10.08
CA ASP A 256 -5.79 -13.63 9.12
C ASP A 256 -5.71 -13.13 7.67
N GLN A 257 -5.58 -11.79 7.48
CA GLN A 257 -5.62 -11.17 6.14
C GLN A 257 -4.52 -10.13 5.90
N ASP A 258 -3.86 -9.60 6.95
CA ASP A 258 -2.82 -8.59 6.79
C ASP A 258 -1.63 -9.10 5.98
N THR A 259 -1.18 -8.28 5.03
CA THR A 259 0.03 -8.52 4.25
C THR A 259 0.71 -7.21 3.84
N PRO A 260 2.02 -7.05 4.08
CA PRO A 260 2.80 -5.97 3.48
C PRO A 260 3.06 -6.24 1.99
N GLY A 261 3.20 -5.19 1.19
CA GLY A 261 3.53 -5.35 -0.22
C GLY A 261 3.94 -4.05 -0.91
N PRO A 262 4.59 -4.17 -2.10
CA PRO A 262 5.13 -3.04 -2.83
C PRO A 262 4.08 -2.23 -3.58
N MET A 263 4.32 -0.92 -3.65
CA MET A 263 3.63 0.05 -4.50
C MET A 263 4.68 0.86 -5.26
N ALA A 264 4.70 0.78 -6.57
CA ALA A 264 5.73 1.38 -7.43
C ALA A 264 5.13 1.96 -8.72
N ARG A 265 5.93 2.69 -9.49
CA ARG A 265 5.47 3.24 -10.76
C ARG A 265 5.41 2.20 -11.88
N THR A 266 6.17 1.11 -11.76
CA THR A 266 6.21 0.02 -12.74
C THR A 266 6.09 -1.36 -12.08
N VAL A 267 5.63 -2.35 -12.83
CA VAL A 267 5.62 -3.76 -12.39
C VAL A 267 7.05 -4.25 -12.12
N THR A 268 8.03 -3.79 -12.89
CA THR A 268 9.45 -4.10 -12.67
C THR A 268 9.91 -3.66 -11.28
N ASP A 269 9.64 -2.40 -10.90
CA ASP A 269 10.06 -1.87 -9.60
C ASP A 269 9.32 -2.56 -8.45
N ALA A 270 8.03 -2.88 -8.64
CA ALA A 270 7.25 -3.63 -7.67
C ALA A 270 7.80 -5.05 -7.46
N ALA A 271 8.21 -5.73 -8.55
CA ALA A 271 8.82 -7.06 -8.50
C ALA A 271 10.18 -7.06 -7.78
N ILE A 272 11.04 -6.06 -8.06
CA ILE A 272 12.32 -5.88 -7.35
C ILE A 272 12.09 -5.66 -5.86
N LEU A 273 11.14 -4.79 -5.52
CA LEU A 273 10.84 -4.47 -4.11
C LEU A 273 10.25 -5.68 -3.39
N LEU A 274 9.35 -6.47 -4.03
CA LEU A 274 8.82 -7.69 -3.43
C LEU A 274 9.93 -8.66 -3.02
N GLY A 275 10.89 -8.91 -3.91
CA GLY A 275 12.02 -9.80 -3.62
C GLY A 275 12.89 -9.32 -2.45
N ALA A 276 13.02 -8.01 -2.27
CA ALA A 276 13.77 -7.44 -1.16
C ALA A 276 12.98 -7.45 0.18
N LEU A 277 11.65 -7.53 0.14
CA LEU A 277 10.81 -7.63 1.33
C LEU A 277 10.82 -9.03 1.94
N GLU A 278 10.98 -10.06 1.12
CA GLU A 278 10.97 -11.46 1.56
C GLU A 278 12.24 -11.83 2.37
N GLY A 279 12.05 -12.66 3.39
CA GLY A 279 13.15 -13.32 4.09
C GLY A 279 13.80 -14.43 3.25
N ALA A 280 15.08 -14.70 3.48
CA ALA A 280 15.76 -15.87 2.89
C ALA A 280 15.28 -17.21 3.49
N ALA A 281 14.67 -17.15 4.68
CA ALA A 281 14.07 -18.25 5.40
C ALA A 281 12.74 -17.77 6.03
N PRO A 282 11.86 -18.69 6.44
CA PRO A 282 10.66 -18.34 7.20
C PRO A 282 11.01 -17.56 8.46
N ASP A 283 10.22 -16.51 8.74
CA ASP A 283 10.38 -15.70 9.93
C ASP A 283 9.88 -16.47 11.16
N PRO A 284 10.71 -16.65 12.22
CA PRO A 284 10.28 -17.33 13.44
C PRO A 284 9.17 -16.59 14.19
N ASP A 285 9.03 -15.27 13.97
CA ASP A 285 8.01 -14.43 14.59
C ASP A 285 6.74 -14.30 13.75
N ASP A 286 6.68 -14.95 12.57
CA ASP A 286 5.50 -15.01 11.69
C ASP A 286 5.41 -16.35 10.94
N ASP A 287 4.77 -17.34 11.56
CA ASP A 287 4.62 -18.70 11.01
C ASP A 287 3.96 -18.75 9.63
N ALA A 288 3.15 -17.75 9.25
CA ALA A 288 2.55 -17.71 7.92
C ALA A 288 3.58 -17.60 6.80
N THR A 289 4.81 -17.16 7.10
CA THR A 289 5.90 -17.11 6.12
C THR A 289 6.37 -18.48 5.62
N ARG A 290 5.91 -19.56 6.24
CA ARG A 290 6.13 -20.95 5.77
C ARG A 290 5.21 -21.34 4.61
N ARG A 291 4.15 -20.56 4.35
CA ARG A 291 3.10 -20.90 3.37
C ARG A 291 3.61 -20.95 1.94
N CYS A 292 4.45 -19.98 1.55
CA CYS A 292 4.92 -19.83 0.18
C CYS A 292 6.45 -19.75 0.15
N PRO A 293 7.16 -20.73 -0.38
CA PRO A 293 8.60 -20.60 -0.56
C PRO A 293 8.90 -19.49 -1.58
N PRO A 294 9.92 -18.65 -1.34
CA PRO A 294 10.34 -17.64 -2.29
C PRO A 294 10.96 -18.28 -3.54
N PRO A 295 10.94 -17.60 -4.70
CA PRO A 295 11.69 -18.05 -5.86
C PRO A 295 13.20 -18.01 -5.57
N ALA A 296 13.97 -18.74 -6.39
CA ALA A 296 15.42 -18.81 -6.24
C ALA A 296 16.04 -17.39 -6.22
N GLY A 297 16.80 -17.08 -5.18
CA GLY A 297 17.40 -15.76 -4.94
C GLY A 297 16.39 -14.66 -4.60
N ARG A 298 15.13 -14.97 -4.37
CA ARG A 298 14.04 -14.01 -4.18
C ARG A 298 13.91 -13.03 -5.37
N ASP A 299 14.29 -13.49 -6.56
CA ASP A 299 14.35 -12.66 -7.76
C ASP A 299 13.08 -12.82 -8.60
N TYR A 300 12.14 -11.89 -8.42
CA TYR A 300 10.92 -11.82 -9.21
C TYR A 300 11.11 -11.19 -10.59
N THR A 301 12.27 -10.59 -10.88
CA THR A 301 12.55 -10.03 -12.21
C THR A 301 12.70 -11.11 -13.27
N ARG A 302 12.95 -12.36 -12.86
CA ARG A 302 13.00 -13.53 -13.73
C ARG A 302 11.68 -13.84 -14.43
N PHE A 303 10.57 -13.33 -13.90
CA PHE A 303 9.23 -13.51 -14.43
C PHE A 303 8.76 -12.34 -15.31
N LEU A 304 9.61 -11.33 -15.54
CA LEU A 304 9.31 -10.19 -16.40
C LEU A 304 9.39 -10.59 -17.87
N ASN A 305 8.33 -11.17 -18.39
CA ASN A 305 8.22 -11.66 -19.76
C ASN A 305 7.19 -10.85 -20.54
N ALA A 306 7.64 -10.04 -21.50
CA ALA A 306 6.74 -9.22 -22.33
C ALA A 306 5.76 -10.03 -23.19
N LYS A 307 5.99 -11.34 -23.36
CA LYS A 307 5.10 -12.28 -24.05
C LYS A 307 4.27 -13.15 -23.09
N GLY A 308 4.26 -12.84 -21.80
CA GLY A 308 3.59 -13.64 -20.77
C GLY A 308 2.08 -13.81 -20.95
N LEU A 309 1.44 -12.96 -21.77
CA LEU A 309 0.02 -13.08 -22.14
C LEU A 309 -0.24 -14.09 -23.25
N GLN A 310 0.76 -14.50 -24.03
CA GLN A 310 0.57 -15.48 -25.12
C GLN A 310 0.13 -16.82 -24.54
N GLY A 311 -1.05 -17.29 -24.95
CA GLY A 311 -1.64 -18.55 -24.47
C GLY A 311 -2.17 -18.51 -23.04
N ALA A 312 -2.06 -17.39 -22.33
CA ALA A 312 -2.65 -17.23 -21.01
C ALA A 312 -4.19 -17.31 -21.07
N ARG A 313 -4.80 -17.87 -20.01
CA ARG A 313 -6.25 -17.96 -19.88
C ARG A 313 -6.71 -17.03 -18.76
N ILE A 314 -7.42 -15.97 -19.13
CA ILE A 314 -7.85 -14.91 -18.20
C ILE A 314 -9.37 -14.91 -18.08
N GLY A 315 -9.87 -15.09 -16.87
CA GLY A 315 -11.30 -15.08 -16.55
C GLY A 315 -11.82 -13.68 -16.24
N VAL A 316 -13.00 -13.34 -16.75
CA VAL A 316 -13.71 -12.09 -16.48
C VAL A 316 -14.93 -12.38 -15.62
N PRO A 317 -14.91 -12.15 -14.29
CA PRO A 317 -16.06 -12.37 -13.41
C PRO A 317 -17.05 -11.22 -13.56
N ARG A 318 -18.10 -11.40 -14.42
CA ARG A 318 -19.05 -10.35 -14.74
C ARG A 318 -19.93 -9.96 -13.57
N ALA A 319 -20.56 -10.94 -12.93
CA ALA A 319 -21.53 -10.71 -11.87
C ALA A 319 -20.94 -9.91 -10.72
N PHE A 320 -21.56 -8.81 -10.33
CA PHE A 320 -21.17 -7.87 -9.29
C PHE A 320 -19.94 -6.99 -9.63
N PHE A 321 -18.90 -7.51 -10.29
CA PHE A 321 -17.67 -6.74 -10.53
C PHE A 321 -17.74 -5.85 -11.77
N TYR A 322 -18.40 -6.30 -12.83
CA TYR A 322 -18.62 -5.54 -14.07
C TYR A 322 -20.08 -5.15 -14.24
N GLU A 323 -20.97 -6.02 -13.83
CA GLU A 323 -22.42 -5.88 -13.95
C GLU A 323 -23.06 -5.89 -12.57
N LYS A 324 -24.15 -5.14 -12.40
CA LYS A 324 -24.88 -5.17 -11.13
C LYS A 324 -25.46 -6.56 -10.88
N ALA A 325 -25.40 -7.01 -9.64
CA ALA A 325 -25.99 -8.27 -9.19
C ALA A 325 -26.92 -8.03 -7.99
N THR A 326 -28.03 -8.75 -7.95
CA THR A 326 -28.97 -8.75 -6.81
C THR A 326 -28.66 -9.97 -5.94
N PRO A 327 -28.06 -9.82 -4.75
CA PRO A 327 -27.84 -10.95 -3.86
C PRO A 327 -29.18 -11.57 -3.42
N PRO A 328 -29.22 -12.88 -3.13
CA PRO A 328 -30.42 -13.53 -2.66
C PRO A 328 -31.01 -12.83 -1.42
N GLY A 329 -32.29 -12.50 -1.48
CA GLY A 329 -33.01 -11.76 -0.43
C GLY A 329 -32.84 -10.24 -0.44
N ALA A 330 -31.95 -9.69 -1.26
CA ALA A 330 -31.81 -8.23 -1.42
C ALA A 330 -32.89 -7.68 -2.37
N LYS A 331 -33.32 -6.42 -2.12
CA LYS A 331 -34.29 -5.72 -2.97
C LYS A 331 -33.64 -5.03 -4.17
N GLU A 332 -32.36 -4.67 -4.04
CA GLU A 332 -31.67 -3.83 -5.02
C GLU A 332 -30.40 -4.52 -5.53
N ALA A 333 -30.14 -4.32 -6.81
CA ALA A 333 -28.88 -4.70 -7.41
C ALA A 333 -27.75 -3.74 -6.98
N ARG A 334 -26.56 -4.29 -6.71
CA ARG A 334 -25.39 -3.53 -6.30
C ARG A 334 -24.14 -3.98 -7.06
N GLY A 335 -23.05 -3.24 -6.92
CA GLY A 335 -21.83 -3.46 -7.70
C GLY A 335 -21.94 -2.90 -9.13
N GLY A 336 -21.18 -3.49 -10.04
CA GLY A 336 -21.10 -3.08 -11.43
C GLY A 336 -20.24 -1.84 -11.65
N LEU A 337 -19.94 -1.58 -12.90
CA LEU A 337 -19.16 -0.45 -13.37
C LEU A 337 -20.05 0.70 -13.84
N SER A 338 -19.53 1.92 -13.74
CA SER A 338 -20.10 3.02 -14.51
C SER A 338 -19.87 2.80 -16.02
N PRO A 339 -20.68 3.43 -16.91
CA PRO A 339 -20.46 3.29 -18.35
C PRO A 339 -19.04 3.61 -18.81
N ASP A 340 -18.39 4.62 -18.21
CA ASP A 340 -17.04 5.00 -18.60
C ASP A 340 -15.98 4.02 -18.05
N GLN A 341 -16.13 3.51 -16.84
CA GLN A 341 -15.30 2.42 -16.33
C GLN A 341 -15.47 1.15 -17.18
N GLY A 342 -16.70 0.87 -17.63
CA GLY A 342 -16.99 -0.23 -18.55
C GLY A 342 -16.22 -0.12 -19.87
N LYS A 343 -16.13 1.08 -20.45
CA LYS A 343 -15.30 1.34 -21.66
C LYS A 343 -13.82 1.05 -21.42
N VAL A 344 -13.28 1.51 -20.30
CA VAL A 344 -11.87 1.23 -19.92
C VAL A 344 -11.63 -0.27 -19.80
N MET A 345 -12.52 -1.01 -19.15
CA MET A 345 -12.36 -2.47 -19.01
C MET A 345 -12.56 -3.21 -20.34
N ALA A 346 -13.47 -2.75 -21.22
CA ALA A 346 -13.61 -3.33 -22.56
C ALA A 346 -12.32 -3.17 -23.38
N GLU A 347 -11.68 -1.99 -23.33
CA GLU A 347 -10.37 -1.77 -23.96
C GLU A 347 -9.29 -2.69 -23.36
N ALA A 348 -9.26 -2.85 -22.03
CA ALA A 348 -8.31 -3.75 -21.38
C ALA A 348 -8.47 -5.20 -21.83
N ILE A 349 -9.70 -5.68 -21.96
CA ILE A 349 -10.02 -7.02 -22.45
C ILE A 349 -9.55 -7.20 -23.91
N GLU A 350 -9.75 -6.20 -24.76
CA GLU A 350 -9.27 -6.25 -26.14
C GLU A 350 -7.73 -6.27 -26.23
N VAL A 351 -7.02 -5.53 -25.38
CA VAL A 351 -5.56 -5.62 -25.29
C VAL A 351 -5.13 -7.04 -24.93
N LEU A 352 -5.77 -7.71 -23.96
CA LEU A 352 -5.44 -9.09 -23.60
C LEU A 352 -5.57 -10.05 -24.79
N LYS A 353 -6.67 -9.95 -25.55
CA LYS A 353 -6.90 -10.73 -26.75
C LYS A 353 -5.84 -10.46 -27.83
N GLN A 354 -5.51 -9.19 -28.07
CA GLN A 354 -4.49 -8.78 -29.04
C GLN A 354 -3.09 -9.29 -28.66
N GLN A 355 -2.80 -9.45 -27.37
CA GLN A 355 -1.56 -10.02 -26.86
C GLN A 355 -1.57 -11.57 -26.84
N GLY A 356 -2.60 -12.20 -27.35
CA GLY A 356 -2.69 -13.66 -27.52
C GLY A 356 -3.24 -14.41 -26.30
N ALA A 357 -3.88 -13.71 -25.34
CA ALA A 357 -4.57 -14.37 -24.25
C ALA A 357 -5.94 -14.90 -24.69
N THR A 358 -6.34 -16.05 -24.16
CA THR A 358 -7.70 -16.55 -24.22
C THR A 358 -8.50 -15.92 -23.08
N VAL A 359 -9.43 -15.04 -23.42
CA VAL A 359 -10.33 -14.45 -22.44
C VAL A 359 -11.57 -15.31 -22.28
N VAL A 360 -11.82 -15.78 -21.06
CA VAL A 360 -13.01 -16.54 -20.68
C VAL A 360 -14.00 -15.56 -20.06
N ASP A 361 -15.10 -15.30 -20.77
CA ASP A 361 -16.05 -14.23 -20.45
C ASP A 361 -17.49 -14.66 -20.76
N PRO A 362 -18.37 -14.87 -19.76
CA PRO A 362 -18.10 -14.68 -18.32
C PRO A 362 -17.34 -15.84 -17.68
N ALA A 363 -16.59 -15.52 -16.60
CA ALA A 363 -16.01 -16.47 -15.66
C ALA A 363 -16.50 -16.12 -14.24
N ASP A 364 -17.80 -16.22 -14.04
CA ASP A 364 -18.42 -15.81 -12.78
C ASP A 364 -18.02 -16.72 -11.63
N ILE A 365 -17.76 -16.10 -10.49
CA ILE A 365 -17.32 -16.79 -9.28
C ILE A 365 -18.54 -17.50 -8.66
N PRO A 366 -18.51 -18.84 -8.44
CA PRO A 366 -19.69 -19.60 -8.04
C PRO A 366 -20.35 -19.08 -6.76
N SER A 367 -19.58 -18.72 -5.75
CA SER A 367 -20.13 -18.17 -4.49
C SER A 367 -20.75 -16.77 -4.65
N VAL A 368 -20.36 -16.00 -5.67
CA VAL A 368 -20.95 -14.68 -5.97
C VAL A 368 -22.32 -14.81 -6.63
N VAL A 369 -22.49 -15.84 -7.47
CA VAL A 369 -23.76 -16.10 -8.18
C VAL A 369 -24.63 -17.15 -7.51
N ALA A 370 -24.25 -17.66 -6.33
CA ALA A 370 -25.01 -18.65 -5.60
C ALA A 370 -26.41 -18.13 -5.27
N THR A 371 -27.44 -18.97 -5.50
CA THR A 371 -28.86 -18.63 -5.26
C THR A 371 -29.30 -18.83 -3.82
N ASP A 372 -28.58 -19.66 -3.06
CA ASP A 372 -28.80 -19.79 -1.62
C ASP A 372 -28.12 -18.65 -0.86
N ALA A 373 -28.89 -17.96 -0.01
CA ALA A 373 -28.42 -16.77 0.71
C ALA A 373 -27.23 -17.04 1.65
N LYS A 374 -27.15 -18.25 2.23
CA LYS A 374 -26.07 -18.60 3.17
C LYS A 374 -24.75 -18.94 2.47
N SER A 375 -24.83 -19.38 1.22
CA SER A 375 -23.71 -19.73 0.35
C SER A 375 -23.30 -18.57 -0.56
N ASN A 376 -24.01 -17.43 -0.53
CA ASN A 376 -23.71 -16.29 -1.36
C ASN A 376 -22.71 -15.36 -0.68
N PHE A 377 -21.54 -15.18 -1.31
CA PHE A 377 -20.47 -14.31 -0.82
C PHE A 377 -20.92 -12.87 -0.59
N LEU A 378 -21.81 -12.34 -1.45
CA LEU A 378 -22.26 -10.95 -1.33
C LEU A 378 -23.09 -10.71 -0.08
N ASN A 379 -23.70 -11.76 0.50
CA ASN A 379 -24.42 -11.68 1.77
C ASN A 379 -23.50 -11.89 2.99
N TRP A 380 -22.26 -12.37 2.77
CA TRP A 380 -21.30 -12.65 3.83
C TRP A 380 -20.27 -11.53 3.98
N GLN A 381 -20.70 -10.40 4.52
CA GLN A 381 -19.88 -9.20 4.69
C GLN A 381 -19.07 -9.27 6.00
N THR A 382 -18.09 -8.38 6.13
CA THR A 382 -17.39 -8.14 7.41
C THR A 382 -18.33 -7.43 8.39
N CYS A 383 -18.41 -7.90 9.63
CA CYS A 383 -19.17 -7.24 10.70
C CYS A 383 -18.51 -5.90 11.05
N ALA A 384 -19.20 -4.82 10.74
CA ALA A 384 -18.78 -3.45 11.01
C ALA A 384 -19.93 -2.66 11.67
N GLY A 385 -20.77 -3.36 12.43
CA GLY A 385 -21.93 -2.80 13.12
C GLY A 385 -21.57 -1.65 14.05
N LEU A 386 -22.41 -0.61 14.07
CA LEU A 386 -22.15 0.64 14.74
C LEU A 386 -22.79 0.73 16.14
N ASP A 387 -23.69 -0.19 16.47
CA ASP A 387 -24.57 -0.08 17.63
C ASP A 387 -24.48 -1.30 18.56
N ASN A 388 -23.34 -1.54 19.19
CA ASN A 388 -23.17 -2.72 20.07
C ASN A 388 -23.58 -4.00 19.32
N ALA A 389 -22.86 -4.30 18.27
CA ALA A 389 -23.20 -5.36 17.34
C ALA A 389 -22.92 -6.76 17.87
N LYS A 390 -22.29 -6.90 19.05
CA LYS A 390 -22.12 -8.21 19.70
C LYS A 390 -23.47 -8.85 19.95
N GLY A 391 -23.70 -10.01 19.35
CA GLY A 391 -24.98 -10.71 19.40
C GLY A 391 -26.03 -10.27 18.37
N LYS A 392 -25.79 -9.18 17.61
CA LYS A 392 -26.61 -8.76 16.45
C LYS A 392 -25.97 -9.17 15.11
N ASP A 393 -24.72 -9.59 15.14
CA ASP A 393 -23.91 -9.94 13.97
C ASP A 393 -24.14 -11.40 13.55
N ALA A 394 -25.39 -11.81 13.29
CA ALA A 394 -25.70 -13.21 12.97
C ALA A 394 -25.20 -13.62 11.56
N ASP A 395 -25.26 -12.71 10.60
CA ASP A 395 -25.08 -12.99 9.18
C ASP A 395 -23.86 -12.27 8.55
N CYS A 396 -22.81 -12.07 9.34
CA CYS A 396 -21.56 -11.48 8.88
C CYS A 396 -20.33 -12.07 9.59
N SER A 397 -19.13 -11.89 9.02
CA SER A 397 -17.86 -12.38 9.55
C SER A 397 -17.32 -11.48 10.66
N ILE A 398 -17.06 -12.05 11.83
CA ILE A 398 -16.41 -11.32 12.94
C ILE A 398 -14.88 -11.31 12.85
N VAL A 399 -14.28 -11.89 11.84
CA VAL A 399 -12.81 -12.09 11.73
C VAL A 399 -12.04 -10.80 11.93
N PHE A 400 -12.46 -9.68 11.34
CA PHE A 400 -11.77 -8.39 11.51
C PHE A 400 -11.85 -7.87 12.94
N LYS A 401 -13.05 -7.77 13.51
CA LYS A 401 -13.23 -7.21 14.85
C LYS A 401 -12.62 -8.10 15.94
N TYR A 402 -12.69 -9.42 15.78
CA TYR A 402 -12.03 -10.36 16.67
C TYR A 402 -10.49 -10.27 16.54
N GLY A 403 -9.99 -10.26 15.29
CA GLY A 403 -8.56 -10.10 15.01
C GLY A 403 -8.02 -8.78 15.55
N MET A 404 -8.73 -7.67 15.34
CA MET A 404 -8.33 -6.37 15.90
C MET A 404 -8.19 -6.44 17.42
N LYS A 405 -9.11 -7.06 18.15
CA LYS A 405 -8.98 -7.22 19.60
C LYS A 405 -7.79 -8.09 19.97
N ARG A 406 -7.64 -9.24 19.31
CA ARG A 406 -6.59 -10.23 19.59
C ARG A 406 -5.21 -9.70 19.23
N ASP A 407 -5.04 -9.29 17.99
CA ASP A 407 -3.73 -9.03 17.41
C ASP A 407 -3.20 -7.65 17.80
N PHE A 408 -4.07 -6.66 17.93
CA PHE A 408 -3.69 -5.33 18.38
C PHE A 408 -3.25 -5.33 19.86
N ASN A 409 -3.95 -6.07 20.73
CA ASN A 409 -3.50 -6.24 22.11
C ASN A 409 -2.16 -7.00 22.20
N SER A 410 -1.96 -8.00 21.34
CA SER A 410 -0.68 -8.70 21.23
C SER A 410 0.44 -7.76 20.79
N TRP A 411 0.19 -6.92 19.77
CA TRP A 411 1.12 -5.90 19.33
C TRP A 411 1.46 -4.89 20.43
N LEU A 412 0.46 -4.36 21.16
CA LEU A 412 0.70 -3.47 22.30
C LEU A 412 1.58 -4.13 23.36
N THR A 413 1.35 -5.43 23.63
CA THR A 413 2.16 -6.21 24.57
C THR A 413 3.61 -6.32 24.09
N SER A 414 3.85 -6.49 22.79
CA SER A 414 5.20 -6.59 22.22
C SER A 414 6.05 -5.30 22.35
N LEU A 415 5.39 -4.14 22.50
CA LEU A 415 6.07 -2.86 22.75
C LEU A 415 6.62 -2.72 24.20
N GLY A 416 6.17 -3.58 25.12
CA GLY A 416 6.61 -3.57 26.51
C GLY A 416 6.40 -2.21 27.20
N ALA A 417 7.46 -1.65 27.78
CA ALA A 417 7.41 -0.36 28.47
C ALA A 417 7.20 0.84 27.50
N LYS A 418 7.42 0.68 26.20
CA LYS A 418 7.22 1.74 25.20
C LYS A 418 5.75 1.94 24.83
N ALA A 419 4.86 0.99 25.12
CA ALA A 419 3.45 1.09 24.80
C ALA A 419 2.77 2.23 25.58
N PRO A 420 2.24 3.26 24.93
CA PRO A 420 1.59 4.38 25.61
C PRO A 420 0.22 4.00 26.22
N VAL A 421 -0.40 2.96 25.66
CA VAL A 421 -1.61 2.28 26.17
C VAL A 421 -1.35 0.77 26.10
N LYS A 422 -2.02 -0.02 26.96
CA LYS A 422 -1.75 -1.45 27.10
C LYS A 422 -2.78 -2.34 26.41
N THR A 423 -3.96 -1.82 26.13
CA THR A 423 -5.07 -2.56 25.53
C THR A 423 -5.86 -1.68 24.56
N LEU A 424 -6.63 -2.33 23.68
CA LEU A 424 -7.60 -1.65 22.81
C LEU A 424 -8.63 -0.84 23.63
N THR A 425 -9.03 -1.36 24.79
CA THR A 425 -9.94 -0.66 25.72
C THR A 425 -9.31 0.65 26.21
N GLU A 426 -8.04 0.62 26.62
CA GLU A 426 -7.33 1.83 27.05
C GLU A 426 -7.14 2.82 25.90
N LEU A 427 -6.86 2.36 24.68
CA LEU A 427 -6.79 3.24 23.50
C LEU A 427 -8.12 3.97 23.28
N ARG A 428 -9.24 3.25 23.34
CA ARG A 428 -10.57 3.84 23.18
C ARG A 428 -10.86 4.92 24.26
N GLN A 429 -10.53 4.62 25.50
CA GLN A 429 -10.67 5.56 26.62
C GLN A 429 -9.76 6.78 26.43
N TRP A 430 -8.52 6.55 26.02
CA TRP A 430 -7.56 7.62 25.71
C TRP A 430 -8.10 8.54 24.59
N ASN A 431 -8.62 7.95 23.51
CA ASN A 431 -9.20 8.68 22.39
C ASN A 431 -10.36 9.60 22.83
N VAL A 432 -11.28 9.10 23.66
CA VAL A 432 -12.40 9.90 24.20
C VAL A 432 -11.88 11.06 25.03
N ALA A 433 -10.89 10.82 25.89
CA ALA A 433 -10.29 11.85 26.74
C ALA A 433 -9.58 12.95 25.92
N HIS A 434 -9.09 12.61 24.72
CA HIS A 434 -8.33 13.52 23.84
C HIS A 434 -9.12 13.97 22.60
N GLN A 435 -10.44 13.79 22.58
CA GLN A 435 -11.29 14.20 21.44
C GLN A 435 -11.14 15.70 21.10
N LYS A 436 -11.03 16.56 22.12
CA LYS A 436 -10.80 18.00 21.93
C LYS A 436 -9.42 18.32 21.35
N ALA A 437 -8.45 17.43 21.48
CA ALA A 437 -7.13 17.56 20.88
C ALA A 437 -7.09 17.03 19.41
N GLY A 438 -8.19 16.52 18.90
CA GLY A 438 -8.33 16.06 17.52
C GLY A 438 -8.41 14.54 17.34
N ALA A 439 -8.34 13.74 18.41
CA ALA A 439 -8.58 12.32 18.31
C ALA A 439 -10.02 12.05 17.85
N ILE A 440 -10.22 10.95 17.11
CA ILE A 440 -11.55 10.45 16.70
C ILE A 440 -12.48 11.48 16.05
N LYS A 441 -11.98 12.32 15.15
CA LYS A 441 -12.80 13.27 14.38
C LYS A 441 -14.04 12.63 13.73
N TYR A 442 -13.90 11.39 13.27
CA TYR A 442 -14.98 10.60 12.64
C TYR A 442 -15.60 9.57 13.61
N GLY A 443 -15.33 9.69 14.93
CA GLY A 443 -15.68 8.65 15.89
C GLY A 443 -14.71 7.48 15.89
N GLN A 444 -15.07 6.41 16.58
CA GLN A 444 -14.25 5.18 16.69
C GLN A 444 -15.09 3.89 16.67
N ALA A 445 -16.18 3.89 15.93
CA ALA A 445 -17.16 2.81 15.94
C ALA A 445 -16.57 1.43 15.63
N LEU A 446 -15.53 1.34 14.76
CA LEU A 446 -14.89 0.05 14.45
C LEU A 446 -13.98 -0.43 15.60
N LEU A 447 -13.34 0.48 16.33
CA LEU A 447 -12.64 0.11 17.57
C LEU A 447 -13.63 -0.34 18.65
N ASP A 448 -14.80 0.34 18.74
CA ASP A 448 -15.84 0.01 19.72
C ASP A 448 -16.37 -1.42 19.50
N VAL A 449 -16.78 -1.78 18.29
CA VAL A 449 -17.27 -3.14 17.99
C VAL A 449 -16.17 -4.19 18.11
N SER A 450 -14.90 -3.82 17.89
CA SER A 450 -13.76 -4.72 18.08
C SER A 450 -13.51 -4.97 19.57
N ASP A 451 -13.62 -3.93 20.40
CA ASP A 451 -13.40 -4.05 21.84
C ASP A 451 -14.49 -4.83 22.57
N GLU A 452 -15.69 -4.97 21.99
CA GLU A 452 -16.76 -5.84 22.49
C GLU A 452 -16.40 -7.34 22.44
N MET A 453 -15.42 -7.73 21.61
CA MET A 453 -15.04 -9.13 21.48
C MET A 453 -14.37 -9.67 22.74
N ASP A 454 -14.79 -10.86 23.17
CA ASP A 454 -14.10 -11.68 24.15
C ASP A 454 -13.30 -12.77 23.43
N VAL A 455 -11.96 -12.66 23.47
CA VAL A 455 -11.05 -13.54 22.71
C VAL A 455 -11.17 -15.01 23.10
N ARG A 456 -11.70 -15.32 24.29
CA ARG A 456 -11.95 -16.70 24.74
C ARG A 456 -13.36 -17.14 24.41
N ALA A 457 -14.36 -16.37 24.81
CA ALA A 457 -15.76 -16.72 24.64
C ALA A 457 -16.20 -16.75 23.16
N ASP A 458 -15.70 -15.79 22.36
CA ASP A 458 -16.08 -15.67 20.95
C ASP A 458 -15.19 -16.50 19.99
N ARG A 459 -14.24 -17.28 20.53
CA ARG A 459 -13.28 -18.06 19.74
C ARG A 459 -13.95 -19.05 18.79
N VAL A 460 -14.91 -19.82 19.27
CA VAL A 460 -15.61 -20.83 18.47
C VAL A 460 -16.34 -20.17 17.29
N ARG A 461 -16.98 -19.02 17.53
CA ARG A 461 -17.63 -18.24 16.48
C ARG A 461 -16.61 -17.71 15.48
N TYR A 462 -15.49 -17.15 15.95
CA TYR A 462 -14.42 -16.65 15.09
C TYR A 462 -13.87 -17.75 14.18
N GLU A 463 -13.58 -18.94 14.73
CA GLU A 463 -13.05 -20.07 13.96
C GLU A 463 -14.05 -20.50 12.86
N ALA A 464 -15.33 -20.60 13.17
CA ALA A 464 -16.39 -20.92 12.20
C ALA A 464 -16.55 -19.84 11.12
N ASP A 465 -16.51 -18.55 11.50
CA ASP A 465 -16.59 -17.44 10.55
C ASP A 465 -15.35 -17.38 9.65
N ARG A 466 -14.15 -17.67 10.20
CA ARG A 466 -12.91 -17.75 9.44
C ARG A 466 -12.94 -18.91 8.43
N GLU A 467 -13.44 -20.05 8.82
CA GLU A 467 -13.62 -21.21 7.94
C GLU A 467 -14.60 -20.89 6.81
N LYS A 468 -15.73 -20.24 7.12
CA LYS A 468 -16.71 -19.79 6.13
C LYS A 468 -16.14 -18.70 5.21
N ASP A 469 -15.33 -17.76 5.71
CA ASP A 469 -14.60 -16.77 4.90
C ASP A 469 -13.77 -17.45 3.82
N VAL A 470 -12.96 -18.45 4.22
CA VAL A 470 -12.09 -19.20 3.29
C VAL A 470 -12.91 -20.08 2.34
N LEU A 471 -13.97 -20.70 2.84
CA LEU A 471 -14.85 -21.54 2.02
C LEU A 471 -15.49 -20.74 0.88
N LEU A 472 -16.17 -19.64 1.21
CA LEU A 472 -16.94 -18.86 0.22
C LEU A 472 -16.05 -18.10 -0.76
N SER A 473 -14.90 -17.62 -0.34
CA SER A 473 -14.01 -16.83 -1.21
C SER A 473 -12.91 -17.67 -1.87
N GLY A 474 -12.48 -18.76 -1.27
CA GLY A 474 -11.51 -19.72 -1.80
C GLY A 474 -12.21 -20.91 -2.46
N ALA A 475 -12.45 -21.99 -1.72
CA ALA A 475 -12.87 -23.29 -2.26
C ALA A 475 -14.15 -23.26 -3.11
N GLN A 476 -15.17 -22.51 -2.70
CA GLN A 476 -16.42 -22.28 -3.46
C GLN A 476 -16.39 -20.97 -4.25
N GLY A 477 -15.29 -20.24 -4.21
CA GLY A 477 -15.08 -18.94 -4.85
C GLY A 477 -14.03 -19.01 -5.95
N ILE A 478 -12.89 -18.38 -5.69
CA ILE A 478 -11.79 -18.21 -6.65
C ILE A 478 -11.24 -19.58 -7.10
N ASP A 479 -11.03 -20.53 -6.19
CA ASP A 479 -10.45 -21.84 -6.53
C ASP A 479 -11.33 -22.61 -7.51
N ALA A 480 -12.65 -22.60 -7.28
CA ALA A 480 -13.61 -23.30 -8.12
C ALA A 480 -13.55 -22.77 -9.56
N VAL A 481 -13.73 -21.47 -9.79
CA VAL A 481 -13.74 -20.91 -11.13
C VAL A 481 -12.38 -21.02 -11.81
N MET A 482 -11.26 -20.83 -11.08
CA MET A 482 -9.90 -20.97 -11.60
C MET A 482 -9.63 -22.40 -12.09
N LYS A 483 -10.03 -23.39 -11.31
CA LYS A 483 -9.84 -24.80 -11.62
C LYS A 483 -10.77 -25.26 -12.77
N ASP A 484 -12.07 -24.99 -12.67
CA ASP A 484 -13.08 -25.48 -13.62
C ASP A 484 -12.85 -24.92 -15.02
N GLN A 485 -12.40 -23.67 -15.12
CA GLN A 485 -12.14 -23.00 -16.39
C GLN A 485 -10.65 -22.97 -16.77
N LYS A 486 -9.78 -23.58 -15.96
CA LYS A 486 -8.31 -23.66 -16.18
C LYS A 486 -7.69 -22.29 -16.40
N LEU A 487 -7.98 -21.33 -15.50
CA LEU A 487 -7.52 -19.96 -15.62
C LEU A 487 -6.11 -19.76 -15.00
N ASP A 488 -5.33 -18.87 -15.60
CA ASP A 488 -4.09 -18.35 -15.01
C ASP A 488 -4.37 -17.23 -14.01
N ALA A 489 -5.40 -16.41 -14.28
CA ALA A 489 -5.83 -15.32 -13.41
C ALA A 489 -7.28 -14.91 -13.66
N LEU A 490 -7.89 -14.25 -12.67
CA LEU A 490 -9.10 -13.46 -12.82
C LEU A 490 -8.74 -11.98 -13.03
N LEU A 491 -9.45 -11.33 -13.96
CA LEU A 491 -9.30 -9.90 -14.25
C LEU A 491 -10.34 -9.10 -13.50
N PHE A 492 -9.93 -8.21 -12.60
CA PHE A 492 -10.84 -7.33 -11.88
C PHE A 492 -10.63 -5.85 -12.25
N PRO A 493 -11.72 -5.06 -12.29
CA PRO A 493 -11.64 -3.61 -12.45
C PRO A 493 -11.02 -2.94 -11.23
N GLY A 494 -9.95 -2.19 -11.39
CA GLY A 494 -9.28 -1.51 -10.27
C GLY A 494 -9.01 -2.46 -9.10
N GLY A 495 -9.39 -2.06 -7.90
CA GLY A 495 -9.27 -2.87 -6.68
C GLY A 495 -10.54 -3.65 -6.30
N SER A 496 -11.51 -3.82 -7.19
CA SER A 496 -12.84 -4.38 -6.84
C SER A 496 -12.79 -5.84 -6.36
N GLY A 497 -11.79 -6.64 -6.78
CA GLY A 497 -11.58 -8.01 -6.32
C GLY A 497 -10.93 -8.15 -4.94
N ALA A 498 -10.57 -7.03 -4.29
CA ALA A 498 -9.78 -7.06 -3.05
C ALA A 498 -10.46 -7.86 -1.92
N ALA A 499 -11.75 -7.65 -1.69
CA ALA A 499 -12.47 -8.29 -0.59
C ALA A 499 -12.53 -9.82 -0.72
N ILE A 500 -12.81 -10.33 -1.91
CA ILE A 500 -12.90 -11.77 -2.13
C ILE A 500 -11.52 -12.43 -2.13
N ALA A 501 -10.48 -11.77 -2.61
CA ALA A 501 -9.11 -12.28 -2.59
C ALA A 501 -8.44 -12.17 -1.21
N ALA A 502 -8.87 -11.22 -0.37
CA ALA A 502 -8.29 -11.01 0.96
C ALA A 502 -8.61 -12.15 1.93
N LYS A 503 -9.87 -12.62 1.94
CA LYS A 503 -10.33 -13.66 2.89
C LYS A 503 -9.51 -14.95 2.81
N PRO A 504 -9.19 -15.55 1.65
CA PRO A 504 -8.30 -16.72 1.57
C PRO A 504 -6.81 -16.33 1.58
N GLY A 505 -6.49 -15.04 1.60
CA GLY A 505 -5.13 -14.52 1.59
C GLY A 505 -4.45 -14.65 0.22
N TYR A 506 -5.18 -14.54 -0.90
CA TYR A 506 -4.67 -14.72 -2.27
C TYR A 506 -4.03 -13.46 -2.85
N PRO A 507 -3.03 -13.62 -3.72
CA PRO A 507 -2.29 -12.49 -4.29
C PRO A 507 -3.05 -11.79 -5.40
N THR A 508 -2.76 -10.50 -5.56
CA THR A 508 -3.27 -9.69 -6.67
C THR A 508 -2.20 -8.69 -7.11
N VAL A 509 -2.04 -8.52 -8.42
CA VAL A 509 -1.18 -7.50 -9.03
C VAL A 509 -2.05 -6.52 -9.81
N ILE A 510 -1.95 -5.23 -9.47
CA ILE A 510 -2.65 -4.15 -10.19
C ILE A 510 -1.69 -3.38 -11.08
N VAL A 511 -2.18 -2.98 -12.26
CA VAL A 511 -1.44 -2.19 -13.26
C VAL A 511 -2.23 -0.93 -13.61
N PRO A 512 -1.60 0.25 -13.71
CA PRO A 512 -2.23 1.46 -14.23
C PRO A 512 -2.71 1.25 -15.67
N PHE A 513 -3.93 1.72 -16.00
CA PHE A 513 -4.40 1.53 -17.37
C PHE A 513 -5.13 2.73 -17.97
N GLY A 514 -6.10 3.33 -17.28
CA GLY A 514 -6.92 4.39 -17.85
C GLY A 514 -7.27 5.49 -16.86
N LEU A 515 -8.10 6.39 -17.33
CA LEU A 515 -8.74 7.44 -16.55
C LEU A 515 -10.25 7.33 -16.75
N ALA A 516 -11.01 7.48 -15.67
CA ALA A 516 -12.46 7.55 -15.69
C ALA A 516 -12.92 8.88 -15.08
N PRO A 517 -14.07 9.44 -15.45
CA PRO A 517 -14.61 10.61 -14.78
C PRO A 517 -14.67 10.41 -13.27
N ASN A 518 -14.22 11.42 -12.51
CA ASN A 518 -14.37 11.41 -11.06
C ASN A 518 -15.85 11.66 -10.74
N ALA A 519 -16.59 10.58 -10.52
CA ALA A 519 -17.96 10.67 -10.01
C ALA A 519 -17.92 11.07 -8.54
N PRO A 520 -18.89 11.86 -8.05
CA PRO A 520 -19.02 12.17 -6.64
C PRO A 520 -19.03 10.87 -5.82
N GLN A 521 -18.03 10.69 -4.95
CA GLN A 521 -17.99 9.50 -4.10
C GLN A 521 -19.14 9.55 -3.11
N SER A 522 -19.95 8.52 -3.11
CA SER A 522 -21.01 8.40 -2.13
C SER A 522 -20.41 8.11 -0.75
N LEU A 523 -20.78 8.92 0.20
CA LEU A 523 -20.95 8.50 1.57
C LEU A 523 -22.24 7.67 1.59
N ALA A 524 -22.22 6.36 1.60
CA ALA A 524 -23.38 5.46 1.71
C ALA A 524 -24.62 5.76 0.81
N THR A 525 -24.74 6.96 0.29
CA THR A 525 -25.73 7.46 -0.69
C THR A 525 -25.02 8.31 -1.73
N PRO A 526 -25.49 8.38 -2.98
CA PRO A 526 -24.95 9.29 -3.98
C PRO A 526 -24.88 10.69 -3.37
N GLY A 527 -23.67 11.19 -3.15
CA GLY A 527 -23.49 12.56 -2.65
C GLY A 527 -24.06 13.58 -3.66
N PRO A 528 -24.31 14.82 -3.23
CA PRO A 528 -24.75 15.87 -4.16
C PRO A 528 -23.74 16.02 -5.30
N PRO A 529 -24.18 16.46 -6.49
CA PRO A 529 -23.27 16.76 -7.58
C PRO A 529 -22.26 17.83 -7.18
N PHE A 530 -21.16 17.93 -7.89
CA PHE A 530 -20.25 19.05 -7.72
C PHE A 530 -20.96 20.36 -8.06
N PRO A 531 -20.61 21.48 -7.39
CA PRO A 531 -21.16 22.79 -7.71
C PRO A 531 -20.95 23.17 -9.18
N ASP A 532 -21.87 23.97 -9.74
CA ASP A 532 -21.77 24.46 -11.09
C ASP A 532 -20.44 25.17 -11.34
N GLY A 533 -19.79 24.87 -12.46
CA GLY A 533 -18.49 25.39 -12.83
C GLY A 533 -17.30 24.66 -12.19
N PHE A 534 -17.51 23.71 -11.29
CA PHE A 534 -16.42 22.90 -10.76
C PHE A 534 -16.15 21.69 -11.64
N ALA A 535 -15.04 21.73 -12.40
CA ALA A 535 -14.57 20.60 -13.20
C ALA A 535 -13.63 19.72 -12.38
N ALA A 536 -14.11 18.59 -11.88
CA ALA A 536 -13.28 17.56 -11.26
C ALA A 536 -12.37 16.92 -12.32
N ARG A 537 -11.09 16.67 -11.95
CA ARG A 537 -10.16 15.95 -12.83
C ARG A 537 -10.51 14.47 -12.87
N PRO A 538 -10.24 13.76 -13.98
CA PRO A 538 -10.48 12.33 -14.07
C PRO A 538 -9.70 11.54 -12.99
N SER A 539 -10.33 10.47 -12.54
CA SER A 539 -9.75 9.52 -11.60
C SER A 539 -8.93 8.45 -12.32
N PRO A 540 -7.72 8.12 -11.85
CA PRO A 540 -7.00 6.94 -12.30
C PRO A 540 -7.82 5.65 -12.17
N PHE A 541 -7.64 4.75 -13.14
CA PHE A 541 -8.31 3.47 -13.18
C PHE A 541 -7.38 2.38 -13.73
N GLY A 542 -7.11 1.36 -12.90
CA GLY A 542 -6.23 0.25 -13.22
C GLY A 542 -6.99 -1.05 -13.49
N VAL A 543 -6.22 -2.09 -13.81
CA VAL A 543 -6.70 -3.48 -13.95
C VAL A 543 -5.92 -4.39 -13.01
N SER A 544 -6.59 -5.36 -12.40
CA SER A 544 -6.00 -6.28 -11.43
C SER A 544 -6.06 -7.71 -11.92
N PHE A 545 -4.94 -8.42 -11.77
CA PHE A 545 -4.81 -9.85 -11.98
C PHE A 545 -4.75 -10.55 -10.63
N THR A 546 -5.75 -11.38 -10.33
CA THR A 546 -5.84 -12.15 -9.08
C THR A 546 -5.67 -13.62 -9.36
N GLY A 547 -4.89 -14.32 -8.55
CA GLY A 547 -4.63 -15.76 -8.68
C GLY A 547 -4.72 -16.52 -7.37
N LEU A 548 -4.37 -17.79 -7.41
CA LEU A 548 -4.32 -18.66 -6.24
C LEU A 548 -3.14 -18.31 -5.32
N ALA A 549 -3.14 -18.86 -4.11
CA ALA A 549 -2.02 -18.68 -3.18
C ALA A 549 -0.67 -19.01 -3.85
N CYS A 550 0.35 -18.20 -3.57
CA CYS A 550 1.72 -18.34 -4.05
C CYS A 550 1.91 -18.18 -5.58
N SER A 551 0.91 -17.64 -6.30
CA SER A 551 0.97 -17.43 -7.74
C SER A 551 1.58 -16.10 -8.18
N GLU A 552 2.21 -15.34 -7.28
CA GLU A 552 2.84 -14.04 -7.61
C GLU A 552 3.77 -14.12 -8.85
N PRO A 553 4.59 -15.15 -9.06
CA PRO A 553 5.42 -15.26 -10.26
C PRO A 553 4.60 -15.16 -11.56
N ARG A 554 3.49 -15.90 -11.64
CA ARG A 554 2.61 -15.89 -12.82
C ARG A 554 1.86 -14.56 -12.95
N LEU A 555 1.37 -14.00 -11.84
CA LEU A 555 0.67 -12.73 -11.86
C LEU A 555 1.58 -11.56 -12.26
N ILE A 556 2.84 -11.55 -11.82
CA ILE A 556 3.85 -10.57 -12.23
C ILE A 556 4.13 -10.70 -13.73
N GLU A 557 4.24 -11.93 -14.26
CA GLU A 557 4.44 -12.17 -15.68
C GLU A 557 3.29 -11.59 -16.52
N LEU A 558 2.03 -11.88 -16.15
CA LEU A 558 0.83 -11.37 -16.83
C LEU A 558 0.75 -9.84 -16.76
N ALA A 559 0.92 -9.29 -15.55
CA ALA A 559 0.87 -7.85 -15.30
C ALA A 559 1.97 -7.09 -16.06
N TYR A 560 3.18 -7.63 -16.08
CA TYR A 560 4.30 -7.04 -16.82
C TYR A 560 4.03 -7.06 -18.34
N ALA A 561 3.57 -8.18 -18.89
CA ALA A 561 3.23 -8.26 -20.31
C ALA A 561 2.14 -7.24 -20.69
N PHE A 562 1.11 -7.08 -19.83
CA PHE A 562 0.06 -6.10 -20.03
C PHE A 562 0.59 -4.65 -19.93
N GLU A 563 1.44 -4.37 -18.93
CA GLU A 563 2.08 -3.05 -18.78
C GLU A 563 2.94 -2.71 -20.00
N GLN A 564 3.76 -3.65 -20.50
CA GLN A 564 4.62 -3.40 -21.67
C GLN A 564 3.83 -3.19 -22.96
N ALA A 565 2.69 -3.87 -23.12
CA ALA A 565 1.79 -3.68 -24.25
C ALA A 565 1.07 -2.33 -24.23
N THR A 566 0.85 -1.75 -23.05
CA THR A 566 0.00 -0.57 -22.89
C THR A 566 0.75 0.71 -22.54
N LYS A 567 1.68 0.66 -21.59
CA LYS A 567 2.47 1.82 -21.07
C LYS A 567 1.60 3.03 -20.74
N ARG A 568 0.49 2.80 -20.02
CA ARG A 568 -0.58 3.79 -19.82
C ARG A 568 -0.41 4.65 -18.56
N ARG A 569 0.66 4.49 -17.78
CA ARG A 569 0.92 5.40 -16.68
C ARG A 569 1.11 6.82 -17.20
N VAL A 570 0.41 7.78 -16.58
CA VAL A 570 0.57 9.21 -16.81
C VAL A 570 1.05 9.84 -15.49
N PRO A 571 2.14 10.65 -15.50
CA PRO A 571 2.58 11.37 -14.31
C PRO A 571 1.49 12.31 -13.78
N PRO A 572 1.41 12.54 -12.46
CA PRO A 572 0.41 13.43 -11.90
C PRO A 572 0.71 14.90 -12.26
N PRO A 573 -0.28 15.68 -12.72
CA PRO A 573 -0.06 17.05 -13.18
C PRO A 573 0.26 18.04 -12.06
N SER A 574 0.09 17.68 -10.80
CA SER A 574 0.33 18.56 -9.67
C SER A 574 1.76 18.53 -9.13
N ALA A 575 2.58 17.56 -9.57
CA ALA A 575 3.97 17.38 -9.17
C ALA A 575 4.82 16.95 -10.38
N PRO A 576 4.97 17.83 -11.39
CA PRO A 576 5.66 17.55 -12.65
C PRO A 576 7.15 17.27 -12.48
#